data_7e02709f0f31c29be683589700ead066
#
_entry.id   7e02709f0f31c29be683589700ead066
#
_cell.length_a   1.000
_cell.length_b   1.000
_cell.length_c   1.000
_cell.angle_alpha   90.00
_cell.angle_beta   90.00
_cell.angle_gamma   90.00
#
_symmetry.space_group_name_H-M   'P 1'
#
loop_
_entity.id
_entity.type
_entity.pdbx_description
1 polymer ?
#
loop_
_entity_poly.entity_id
_entity_poly.type
_entity_poly.pdbx_seq_one_letter_code
_entity_poly.pdbx_strand_id
1 'polypeptide(L)'
;MHNDIKDFSWVGSQENFVDKINIQYLNHIIVGRYGGNSNAGQYKNEDGCLVWFNEKEDWEFVMVLDAHNTAESAERVLELLENEKGHIKHLLSMAAIQKTFKMLEAKILSMFQSTEFLAICRNVKGETACLIVVRKDKYIWWFSVGDCVLYLFHSELSTFGQYQVNQRQFYEWIGQVNTFEQEVHCYSVGIKELRQGENRLFLTTDGLIECPNEPYSNPKNIYNAFVNCKEEESIKTMFQNIQENNVRDSTTIISWKINILKETTIP
;
A
#
# COMPACT_ATOMS: atom_id res chain seq x y z
N MET A 1 27.97 3.42 8.12
CA MET A 1 27.31 4.45 7.29
C MET A 1 25.96 3.90 6.96
N HIS A 2 24.89 4.36 7.65
CA HIS A 2 23.54 4.04 7.24
C HIS A 2 23.29 4.77 5.92
N ASN A 3 23.13 4.04 4.83
CA ASN A 3 22.54 4.59 3.62
C ASN A 3 21.12 5.00 4.00
N ASP A 4 20.87 6.30 4.12
CA ASP A 4 19.52 6.85 4.22
C ASP A 4 18.83 6.60 2.88
N ILE A 5 18.26 5.39 2.71
CA ILE A 5 17.46 5.06 1.54
C ILE A 5 16.19 5.91 1.66
N LYS A 6 16.11 6.94 0.84
CA LYS A 6 14.96 7.85 0.78
C LYS A 6 13.90 7.41 -0.23
N ASP A 7 14.25 6.48 -1.09
CA ASP A 7 13.44 5.99 -2.19
C ASP A 7 13.67 4.48 -2.33
N PHE A 8 12.57 3.73 -2.43
CA PHE A 8 12.60 2.29 -2.63
C PHE A 8 11.46 1.89 -3.55
N SER A 9 11.72 0.98 -4.48
CA SER A 9 10.73 0.31 -5.29
C SER A 9 11.11 -1.16 -5.49
N TRP A 10 10.11 -2.00 -5.62
CA TRP A 10 10.28 -3.43 -5.88
C TRP A 10 9.04 -3.98 -6.57
N VAL A 11 9.27 -5.00 -7.40
CA VAL A 11 8.22 -5.83 -7.98
C VAL A 11 8.67 -7.31 -7.95
N GLY A 12 7.73 -8.21 -7.80
CA GLY A 12 7.99 -9.63 -7.59
C GLY A 12 8.75 -10.33 -8.73
N SER A 13 8.71 -9.78 -9.94
CA SER A 13 9.53 -10.23 -11.07
C SER A 13 11.05 -10.03 -10.87
N GLN A 14 11.44 -9.08 -10.01
CA GLN A 14 12.86 -8.83 -9.67
C GLN A 14 13.39 -9.86 -8.66
N GLU A 15 12.61 -10.14 -7.61
CA GLU A 15 12.89 -11.18 -6.61
C GLU A 15 11.55 -11.66 -6.03
N ASN A 16 11.21 -12.91 -6.22
CA ASN A 16 9.85 -13.40 -6.01
C ASN A 16 9.51 -13.78 -4.55
N PHE A 17 10.48 -14.05 -3.71
CA PHE A 17 10.30 -14.47 -2.31
C PHE A 17 9.31 -15.64 -2.08
N VAL A 18 9.13 -16.51 -3.07
CA VAL A 18 8.34 -17.75 -2.90
C VAL A 18 8.99 -18.59 -1.80
N ASP A 19 8.20 -19.09 -0.86
CA ASP A 19 8.63 -19.82 0.35
C ASP A 19 9.55 -19.03 1.30
N LYS A 20 9.83 -17.76 1.01
CA LYS A 20 10.81 -16.96 1.74
C LYS A 20 10.18 -15.68 2.28
N ILE A 21 10.17 -15.53 3.59
CA ILE A 21 9.78 -14.28 4.24
C ILE A 21 10.93 -13.29 4.11
N ASN A 22 10.66 -12.11 3.58
CA ASN A 22 11.59 -11.00 3.52
C ASN A 22 11.04 -9.80 4.28
N ILE A 23 11.84 -9.21 5.15
CA ILE A 23 11.51 -8.00 5.91
C ILE A 23 12.66 -7.01 5.72
N GLN A 24 12.33 -5.80 5.29
CA GLN A 24 13.28 -4.73 5.02
C GLN A 24 12.88 -3.46 5.76
N TYR A 25 13.85 -2.81 6.36
CA TYR A 25 13.68 -1.50 6.98
C TYR A 25 14.10 -0.39 6.03
N LEU A 26 13.20 0.55 5.86
CA LEU A 26 13.42 1.80 5.14
C LEU A 26 13.25 2.95 6.15
N ASN A 27 14.27 3.15 6.98
CA ASN A 27 14.22 4.02 8.14
C ASN A 27 13.11 3.60 9.13
N HIS A 28 12.04 4.39 9.28
CA HIS A 28 10.90 4.10 10.16
C HIS A 28 9.80 3.26 9.49
N ILE A 29 9.93 2.96 8.21
CA ILE A 29 8.96 2.17 7.44
C ILE A 29 9.46 0.73 7.33
N ILE A 30 8.59 -0.23 7.57
CA ILE A 30 8.88 -1.65 7.37
C ILE A 30 8.15 -2.13 6.13
N VAL A 31 8.86 -2.82 5.26
CA VAL A 31 8.33 -3.51 4.09
C VAL A 31 8.53 -5.00 4.28
N GLY A 32 7.44 -5.75 4.36
CA GLY A 32 7.42 -7.20 4.39
C GLY A 32 6.92 -7.76 3.06
N ARG A 33 7.55 -8.85 2.59
CA ARG A 33 7.22 -9.49 1.31
C ARG A 33 7.28 -11.01 1.46
N TYR A 34 6.29 -11.68 0.90
CA TYR A 34 6.21 -13.13 0.83
C TYR A 34 5.53 -13.51 -0.48
N GLY A 35 6.17 -14.35 -1.30
CA GLY A 35 5.69 -14.69 -2.63
C GLY A 35 4.72 -15.88 -2.66
N GLY A 36 4.12 -16.22 -1.52
CA GLY A 36 3.26 -17.39 -1.43
C GLY A 36 4.02 -18.71 -1.25
N ASN A 37 3.29 -19.81 -1.13
CA ASN A 37 3.82 -21.12 -0.79
C ASN A 37 3.86 -22.02 -2.03
N SER A 38 5.03 -22.59 -2.34
CA SER A 38 5.20 -23.51 -3.48
C SER A 38 4.39 -24.81 -3.31
N ASN A 39 4.17 -25.28 -2.07
CA ASN A 39 3.31 -26.42 -1.81
C ASN A 39 1.83 -26.15 -2.17
N ALA A 40 1.41 -24.89 -2.17
CA ALA A 40 0.09 -24.47 -2.64
C ALA A 40 0.06 -24.20 -4.16
N GLY A 41 1.16 -24.45 -4.86
CA GLY A 41 1.29 -24.28 -6.30
C GLY A 41 1.74 -22.89 -6.73
N GLN A 42 2.29 -22.07 -5.81
CA GLN A 42 2.86 -20.78 -6.17
C GLN A 42 4.31 -20.94 -6.67
N TYR A 43 4.66 -20.24 -7.73
CA TYR A 43 5.98 -20.24 -8.35
C TYR A 43 6.49 -18.86 -8.77
N LYS A 44 5.70 -17.82 -8.56
CA LYS A 44 5.97 -16.43 -8.93
C LYS A 44 5.44 -15.48 -7.85
N ASN A 45 5.77 -14.23 -7.95
CA ASN A 45 5.21 -13.13 -7.16
C ASN A 45 4.90 -12.00 -8.13
N GLU A 46 3.69 -11.50 -8.11
CA GLU A 46 3.24 -10.44 -8.98
C GLU A 46 3.07 -9.10 -8.25
N ASP A 47 3.17 -9.09 -6.93
CA ASP A 47 3.06 -7.87 -6.12
C ASP A 47 4.13 -6.84 -6.47
N GLY A 48 3.83 -5.60 -6.18
CA GLY A 48 4.78 -4.49 -6.26
C GLY A 48 4.61 -3.50 -5.11
N CYS A 49 5.65 -2.73 -4.85
CA CYS A 49 5.55 -1.64 -3.89
C CYS A 49 6.52 -0.50 -4.19
N LEU A 50 6.15 0.69 -3.69
CA LEU A 50 6.95 1.90 -3.77
C LEU A 50 6.90 2.62 -2.42
N VAL A 51 8.06 3.12 -1.99
CA VAL A 51 8.18 3.95 -0.77
C VAL A 51 9.07 5.13 -1.07
N TRP A 52 8.53 6.33 -0.94
CA TRP A 52 9.27 7.58 -0.93
C TRP A 52 8.98 8.30 0.37
N PHE A 53 9.97 8.91 0.99
CA PHE A 53 9.77 9.72 2.18
C PHE A 53 10.75 10.88 2.29
N ASN A 54 10.35 11.92 3.02
CA ASN A 54 11.17 13.06 3.35
C ASN A 54 10.88 13.50 4.79
N GLU A 55 11.78 13.18 5.71
CA GLU A 55 11.62 13.53 7.13
C GLU A 55 11.62 15.04 7.38
N LYS A 56 12.43 15.80 6.60
CA LYS A 56 12.53 17.26 6.77
C LYS A 56 11.26 17.99 6.36
N GLU A 57 10.58 17.47 5.35
CA GLU A 57 9.32 18.03 4.83
C GLU A 57 8.10 17.29 5.36
N ASP A 58 8.31 16.32 6.25
CA ASP A 58 7.30 15.58 7.01
C ASP A 58 6.23 14.93 6.13
N TRP A 59 6.67 14.04 5.21
CA TRP A 59 5.76 13.25 4.39
C TRP A 59 6.32 11.87 4.01
N GLU A 60 5.42 10.92 3.83
CA GLU A 60 5.65 9.63 3.16
C GLU A 60 4.64 9.47 2.01
N PHE A 61 5.11 8.87 0.91
CA PHE A 61 4.33 8.38 -0.21
C PHE A 61 4.60 6.88 -0.35
N VAL A 62 3.57 6.08 -0.15
CA VAL A 62 3.68 4.63 -0.12
C VAL A 62 2.65 4.05 -1.07
N MET A 63 3.04 3.03 -1.84
CA MET A 63 2.14 2.31 -2.73
C MET A 63 2.32 0.81 -2.57
N VAL A 64 1.23 0.07 -2.60
CA VAL A 64 1.20 -1.38 -2.80
C VAL A 64 0.43 -1.69 -4.07
N LEU A 65 0.88 -2.70 -4.79
CA LEU A 65 0.30 -3.22 -6.03
C LEU A 65 0.10 -4.72 -5.85
N ASP A 66 -1.06 -5.18 -6.22
CA ASP A 66 -1.44 -6.60 -6.23
C ASP A 66 -1.81 -6.95 -7.67
N ALA A 67 -0.87 -7.58 -8.38
CA ALA A 67 -1.06 -7.88 -9.78
C ALA A 67 -1.46 -9.35 -10.00
N HIS A 68 -2.25 -9.56 -11.04
CA HIS A 68 -2.74 -10.86 -11.43
C HIS A 68 -2.22 -11.26 -12.79
N ASN A 69 -2.02 -12.56 -13.00
CA ASN A 69 -1.54 -13.18 -14.22
C ASN A 69 -0.03 -12.98 -14.47
N THR A 70 0.46 -11.74 -14.53
CA THR A 70 1.90 -11.40 -14.55
C THR A 70 2.16 -10.13 -13.77
N ALA A 71 3.42 -9.84 -13.44
CA ALA A 71 3.83 -8.60 -12.79
C ALA A 71 3.91 -7.39 -13.75
N GLU A 72 3.65 -7.56 -15.04
CA GLU A 72 3.82 -6.51 -16.06
C GLU A 72 3.00 -5.25 -15.75
N SER A 73 1.75 -5.39 -15.30
CA SER A 73 0.89 -4.26 -14.95
C SER A 73 1.44 -3.46 -13.77
N ALA A 74 1.94 -4.16 -12.73
CA ALA A 74 2.60 -3.51 -11.59
C ALA A 74 3.89 -2.79 -12.01
N GLU A 75 4.70 -3.39 -12.88
CA GLU A 75 5.90 -2.75 -13.45
C GLU A 75 5.56 -1.44 -14.17
N ARG A 76 4.50 -1.42 -15.00
CA ARG A 76 4.08 -0.21 -15.73
C ARG A 76 3.57 0.89 -14.80
N VAL A 77 2.86 0.53 -13.73
CA VAL A 77 2.44 1.50 -12.71
C VAL A 77 3.65 2.09 -11.99
N LEU A 78 4.62 1.26 -11.60
CA LEU A 78 5.87 1.72 -10.98
C LEU A 78 6.66 2.67 -11.90
N GLU A 79 6.86 2.29 -13.16
CA GLU A 79 7.53 3.13 -14.15
C GLU A 79 6.83 4.49 -14.34
N LEU A 80 5.50 4.50 -14.41
CA LEU A 80 4.71 5.73 -14.53
C LEU A 80 4.97 6.67 -13.35
N LEU A 81 4.93 6.15 -12.12
CA LEU A 81 5.16 6.94 -10.91
C LEU A 81 6.60 7.44 -10.82
N GLU A 82 7.58 6.58 -11.12
CA GLU A 82 9.01 6.98 -11.11
C GLU A 82 9.30 8.09 -12.14
N ASN A 83 8.70 8.05 -13.32
CA ASN A 83 8.83 9.10 -14.33
C ASN A 83 8.26 10.45 -13.86
N GLU A 84 7.23 10.44 -13.04
CA GLU A 84 6.55 11.63 -12.51
C GLU A 84 6.98 12.01 -11.08
N LYS A 85 7.93 11.30 -10.52
CA LYS A 85 8.43 11.45 -9.17
C LYS A 85 8.78 12.89 -8.78
N GLY A 86 9.47 13.61 -9.67
CA GLY A 86 9.85 15.01 -9.42
C GLY A 86 8.64 15.90 -9.19
N HIS A 87 7.59 15.75 -10.00
CA HIS A 87 6.35 16.51 -9.89
C HIS A 87 5.58 16.14 -8.60
N ILE A 88 5.45 14.85 -8.33
CA ILE A 88 4.77 14.38 -7.12
C ILE A 88 5.48 14.87 -5.85
N LYS A 89 6.80 14.75 -5.78
CA LYS A 89 7.60 15.27 -4.66
C LYS A 89 7.45 16.78 -4.48
N HIS A 90 7.37 17.54 -5.59
CA HIS A 90 7.11 18.97 -5.52
C HIS A 90 5.73 19.26 -4.90
N LEU A 91 4.67 18.55 -5.26
CA LEU A 91 3.37 18.69 -4.62
C LEU A 91 3.42 18.34 -3.13
N LEU A 92 4.16 17.29 -2.77
CA LEU A 92 4.34 16.88 -1.38
C LEU A 92 5.19 17.86 -0.54
N SER A 93 6.01 18.71 -1.16
CA SER A 93 6.73 19.78 -0.46
C SER A 93 5.84 20.99 -0.10
N MET A 94 4.64 21.10 -0.71
CA MET A 94 3.69 22.17 -0.41
C MET A 94 3.04 21.98 0.97
N ALA A 95 2.34 23.00 1.48
CA ALA A 95 1.60 22.90 2.74
C ALA A 95 0.51 21.81 2.71
N ALA A 96 0.27 21.16 3.86
CA ALA A 96 -0.78 20.13 4.02
C ALA A 96 -2.17 20.76 4.11
N ILE A 97 -2.71 21.18 2.97
CA ILE A 97 -4.03 21.80 2.84
C ILE A 97 -4.88 21.08 1.78
N GLN A 98 -6.17 21.26 1.84
CA GLN A 98 -7.13 20.64 0.91
C GLN A 98 -6.74 20.82 -0.58
N LYS A 99 -6.22 22.01 -0.93
CA LYS A 99 -5.79 22.30 -2.31
C LYS A 99 -4.65 21.40 -2.75
N THR A 100 -3.66 21.16 -1.90
CA THR A 100 -2.51 20.29 -2.20
C THR A 100 -2.96 18.86 -2.48
N PHE A 101 -3.86 18.30 -1.65
CA PHE A 101 -4.38 16.95 -1.86
C PHE A 101 -5.24 16.85 -3.14
N LYS A 102 -6.03 17.88 -3.47
CA LYS A 102 -6.75 17.94 -4.75
C LYS A 102 -5.82 18.01 -5.96
N MET A 103 -4.71 18.74 -5.85
CA MET A 103 -3.70 18.78 -6.93
C MET A 103 -3.00 17.43 -7.08
N LEU A 104 -2.72 16.74 -5.97
CA LEU A 104 -2.16 15.38 -6.00
C LEU A 104 -3.14 14.40 -6.67
N GLU A 105 -4.41 14.42 -6.28
CA GLU A 105 -5.47 13.62 -6.89
C GLU A 105 -5.56 13.87 -8.40
N ALA A 106 -5.64 15.13 -8.82
CA ALA A 106 -5.71 15.50 -10.22
C ALA A 106 -4.46 15.02 -11.00
N LYS A 107 -3.27 15.07 -10.38
CA LYS A 107 -2.04 14.56 -10.98
C LYS A 107 -2.09 13.05 -11.17
N ILE A 108 -2.43 12.30 -10.12
CA ILE A 108 -2.52 10.83 -10.19
C ILE A 108 -3.55 10.40 -11.25
N LEU A 109 -4.73 11.02 -11.26
CA LEU A 109 -5.74 10.74 -12.28
C LEU A 109 -5.24 11.06 -13.69
N SER A 110 -4.60 12.21 -13.90
CA SER A 110 -4.07 12.60 -15.21
C SER A 110 -3.03 11.61 -15.74
N MET A 111 -2.27 10.97 -14.84
CA MET A 111 -1.28 9.96 -15.21
C MET A 111 -1.97 8.66 -15.65
N PHE A 112 -2.89 8.13 -14.84
CA PHE A 112 -3.59 6.88 -15.15
C PHE A 112 -4.54 6.99 -16.35
N GLN A 113 -5.06 8.19 -16.63
CA GLN A 113 -5.95 8.48 -17.76
C GLN A 113 -5.21 8.95 -19.02
N SER A 114 -3.88 9.06 -18.96
CA SER A 114 -3.14 9.51 -20.15
C SER A 114 -3.24 8.50 -21.29
N THR A 115 -3.39 9.01 -22.52
CA THR A 115 -3.50 8.18 -23.72
C THR A 115 -2.31 7.23 -23.88
N GLU A 116 -1.12 7.69 -23.50
CA GLU A 116 0.13 6.94 -23.55
C GLU A 116 0.09 5.77 -22.58
N PHE A 117 -0.31 6.00 -21.32
CA PHE A 117 -0.38 4.95 -20.32
C PHE A 117 -1.47 3.92 -20.64
N LEU A 118 -2.64 4.36 -21.05
CA LEU A 118 -3.72 3.45 -21.47
C LEU A 118 -3.30 2.58 -22.67
N ALA A 119 -2.56 3.16 -23.64
CA ALA A 119 -2.02 2.38 -24.76
C ALA A 119 -1.00 1.32 -24.31
N ILE A 120 -0.19 1.61 -23.29
CA ILE A 120 0.73 0.63 -22.67
C ILE A 120 -0.08 -0.47 -21.98
N CYS A 121 -1.07 -0.11 -21.17
CA CYS A 121 -1.91 -1.04 -20.43
C CYS A 121 -2.61 -2.08 -21.32
N ARG A 122 -3.08 -1.70 -22.52
CA ARG A 122 -3.71 -2.63 -23.46
C ARG A 122 -2.80 -3.75 -23.94
N ASN A 123 -1.48 -3.58 -23.83
CA ASN A 123 -0.47 -4.52 -24.34
C ASN A 123 0.22 -5.33 -23.23
N VAL A 124 -0.08 -5.09 -21.94
CA VAL A 124 0.43 -5.89 -20.83
C VAL A 124 -0.39 -7.15 -20.66
N LYS A 125 0.20 -8.15 -20.00
CA LYS A 125 -0.51 -9.38 -19.62
C LYS A 125 -0.90 -9.31 -18.16
N GLY A 126 -2.19 -9.08 -17.92
CA GLY A 126 -2.76 -9.00 -16.60
C GLY A 126 -3.03 -7.58 -16.14
N GLU A 127 -3.50 -7.49 -14.94
CA GLU A 127 -3.99 -6.28 -14.28
C GLU A 127 -3.49 -6.20 -12.84
N THR A 128 -3.53 -5.02 -12.23
CA THR A 128 -3.12 -4.81 -10.85
C THR A 128 -4.15 -3.98 -10.08
N ALA A 129 -4.43 -4.38 -8.84
CA ALA A 129 -4.96 -3.47 -7.84
C ALA A 129 -3.86 -2.49 -7.44
N CYS A 130 -4.25 -1.28 -7.06
CA CYS A 130 -3.32 -0.20 -6.71
C CYS A 130 -3.84 0.59 -5.52
N LEU A 131 -3.05 0.66 -4.46
CA LEU A 131 -3.33 1.50 -3.30
C LEU A 131 -2.15 2.44 -3.06
N ILE A 132 -2.39 3.73 -3.24
CA ILE A 132 -1.45 4.81 -2.92
C ILE A 132 -1.89 5.46 -1.62
N VAL A 133 -0.96 5.63 -0.69
CA VAL A 133 -1.19 6.32 0.59
C VAL A 133 -0.12 7.39 0.78
N VAL A 134 -0.56 8.59 1.06
CA VAL A 134 0.31 9.71 1.43
C VAL A 134 0.00 10.13 2.85
N ARG A 135 1.02 10.16 3.72
CA ARG A 135 0.93 10.87 4.98
C ARG A 135 1.68 12.20 4.83
N LYS A 136 1.07 13.30 5.20
CA LYS A 136 1.70 14.60 5.26
C LYS A 136 1.19 15.39 6.47
N ASP A 137 2.12 15.83 7.34
CA ASP A 137 1.79 16.41 8.66
C ASP A 137 0.86 15.45 9.43
N LYS A 138 -0.28 15.88 9.88
CA LYS A 138 -1.28 15.08 10.59
C LYS A 138 -2.38 14.49 9.69
N TYR A 139 -2.21 14.48 8.38
CA TYR A 139 -3.21 13.98 7.44
C TYR A 139 -2.71 12.77 6.68
N ILE A 140 -3.63 11.84 6.39
CA ILE A 140 -3.46 10.84 5.37
C ILE A 140 -4.41 11.13 4.21
N TRP A 141 -3.91 10.90 3.02
CA TRP A 141 -4.66 10.87 1.77
C TRP A 141 -4.45 9.50 1.14
N TRP A 142 -5.48 8.95 0.52
CA TRP A 142 -5.35 7.69 -0.22
C TRP A 142 -6.07 7.76 -1.54
N PHE A 143 -5.56 6.98 -2.48
CA PHE A 143 -6.14 6.66 -3.77
C PHE A 143 -6.11 5.14 -3.93
N SER A 144 -7.24 4.52 -4.27
CA SER A 144 -7.37 3.06 -4.35
C SER A 144 -8.16 2.65 -5.58
N VAL A 145 -7.61 1.70 -6.32
CA VAL A 145 -8.28 0.89 -7.36
C VAL A 145 -8.07 -0.56 -6.95
N GLY A 146 -9.14 -1.35 -6.88
CA GLY A 146 -9.06 -2.75 -6.47
C GLY A 146 -9.16 -2.96 -4.96
N ASP A 147 -8.55 -3.99 -4.45
CA ASP A 147 -8.85 -4.58 -3.16
C ASP A 147 -7.70 -4.61 -2.15
N CYS A 148 -6.56 -3.99 -2.46
CA CYS A 148 -5.54 -3.68 -1.46
C CYS A 148 -6.12 -2.85 -0.32
N VAL A 149 -5.65 -3.07 0.91
CA VAL A 149 -6.27 -2.49 2.11
C VAL A 149 -5.32 -1.58 2.88
N LEU A 150 -5.87 -0.44 3.31
CA LEU A 150 -5.27 0.48 4.28
C LEU A 150 -5.97 0.35 5.63
N TYR A 151 -5.20 0.01 6.64
CA TYR A 151 -5.63 0.08 8.04
C TYR A 151 -4.96 1.26 8.75
N LEU A 152 -5.72 1.88 9.64
CA LEU A 152 -5.26 2.88 10.60
C LEU A 152 -5.52 2.35 12.01
N PHE A 153 -4.46 2.02 12.73
CA PHE A 153 -4.54 1.56 14.11
C PHE A 153 -4.23 2.71 15.07
N HIS A 154 -5.19 3.02 15.90
CA HIS A 154 -5.11 3.98 16.98
C HIS A 154 -5.95 3.51 18.16
N SER A 155 -5.50 3.73 19.39
CA SER A 155 -6.18 3.25 20.60
C SER A 155 -7.63 3.70 20.71
N GLU A 156 -7.92 4.98 20.45
CA GLU A 156 -9.30 5.48 20.44
C GLU A 156 -10.15 4.84 19.34
N LEU A 157 -9.64 4.77 18.11
CA LEU A 157 -10.39 4.21 16.98
C LEU A 157 -10.70 2.72 17.20
N SER A 158 -9.77 1.99 17.83
CA SER A 158 -9.97 0.58 18.17
C SER A 158 -11.12 0.33 19.12
N THR A 159 -11.43 1.28 20.03
CA THR A 159 -12.60 1.17 20.93
C THR A 159 -13.92 1.19 20.19
N PHE A 160 -13.96 1.80 18.99
CA PHE A 160 -15.12 1.84 18.11
C PHE A 160 -15.09 0.75 17.02
N GLY A 161 -14.09 -0.14 17.05
CA GLY A 161 -13.91 -1.14 16.01
C GLY A 161 -13.52 -0.55 14.64
N GLN A 162 -13.02 0.69 14.61
CA GLN A 162 -12.60 1.36 13.38
C GLN A 162 -11.14 1.07 13.12
N TYR A 163 -10.89 0.29 12.08
CA TYR A 163 -9.54 -0.12 11.66
C TYR A 163 -9.28 0.19 10.19
N GLN A 164 -10.23 -0.17 9.32
CA GLN A 164 -10.07 -0.03 7.87
C GLN A 164 -10.44 1.39 7.42
N VAL A 165 -9.65 1.93 6.48
CA VAL A 165 -9.80 3.30 5.97
C VAL A 165 -10.43 3.33 4.59
N ASN A 166 -9.90 2.55 3.62
CA ASN A 166 -10.47 2.41 2.30
C ASN A 166 -11.43 1.21 2.24
N GLN A 167 -12.23 1.14 1.19
CA GLN A 167 -13.06 -0.03 0.89
C GLN A 167 -12.39 -0.85 -0.20
N ARG A 168 -12.47 -2.19 -0.09
CA ARG A 168 -12.09 -3.10 -1.17
C ARG A 168 -13.08 -2.99 -2.31
N GLN A 169 -12.56 -2.88 -3.51
CA GLN A 169 -13.34 -2.81 -4.75
C GLN A 169 -12.94 -3.98 -5.64
N PHE A 170 -13.74 -5.03 -5.63
CA PHE A 170 -13.48 -6.19 -6.47
C PHE A 170 -13.81 -5.90 -7.93
N TYR A 171 -13.05 -6.52 -8.85
CA TYR A 171 -13.20 -6.39 -10.30
C TYR A 171 -12.80 -5.02 -10.86
N GLU A 172 -12.06 -4.23 -10.10
CA GLU A 172 -11.51 -2.94 -10.51
C GLU A 172 -9.99 -3.02 -10.57
N TRP A 173 -9.40 -2.71 -11.72
CA TRP A 173 -7.97 -2.89 -11.96
C TRP A 173 -7.38 -1.80 -12.86
N ILE A 174 -6.03 -1.80 -12.91
CA ILE A 174 -5.20 -1.04 -13.85
C ILE A 174 -4.33 -2.04 -14.61
N GLY A 175 -4.49 -2.10 -15.92
CA GLY A 175 -3.75 -3.05 -16.76
C GLY A 175 -4.51 -3.42 -18.01
N GLN A 176 -4.47 -4.69 -18.42
CA GLN A 176 -5.20 -5.18 -19.59
C GLN A 176 -6.71 -4.93 -19.46
N VAL A 177 -7.27 -5.21 -18.28
CA VAL A 177 -8.56 -4.67 -17.85
C VAL A 177 -8.28 -3.40 -17.05
N ASN A 178 -8.91 -2.27 -17.42
CA ASN A 178 -8.56 -0.98 -16.85
C ASN A 178 -9.81 -0.14 -16.56
N THR A 179 -10.00 0.23 -15.30
CA THR A 179 -11.14 1.04 -14.88
C THR A 179 -11.18 2.40 -15.58
N PHE A 180 -10.02 2.96 -15.95
CA PHE A 180 -9.93 4.26 -16.62
C PHE A 180 -10.29 4.23 -18.12
N GLU A 181 -10.59 3.05 -18.69
CA GLU A 181 -11.15 2.89 -20.03
C GLU A 181 -12.67 2.74 -20.02
N GLN A 182 -13.28 2.60 -18.83
CA GLN A 182 -14.72 2.50 -18.68
C GLN A 182 -15.39 3.89 -18.81
N GLU A 183 -16.69 3.93 -19.16
CA GLU A 183 -17.46 5.19 -19.17
C GLU A 183 -17.51 5.84 -17.78
N VAL A 184 -17.56 5.01 -16.73
CA VAL A 184 -17.53 5.43 -15.34
C VAL A 184 -16.29 4.83 -14.69
N HIS A 185 -15.35 5.68 -14.29
CA HIS A 185 -14.13 5.25 -13.65
C HIS A 185 -14.40 4.87 -12.19
N CYS A 186 -14.05 3.64 -11.81
CA CYS A 186 -14.24 3.14 -10.47
C CYS A 186 -12.92 3.17 -9.68
N TYR A 187 -12.83 4.10 -8.74
CA TYR A 187 -11.71 4.27 -7.80
C TYR A 187 -12.24 4.94 -6.52
N SER A 188 -11.48 4.89 -5.45
CA SER A 188 -11.80 5.63 -4.24
C SER A 188 -10.67 6.56 -3.84
N VAL A 189 -11.03 7.73 -3.32
CA VAL A 189 -10.10 8.73 -2.78
C VAL A 189 -10.66 9.24 -1.48
N GLY A 190 -9.78 9.50 -0.53
CA GLY A 190 -10.21 10.14 0.71
C GLY A 190 -9.06 10.83 1.44
N ILE A 191 -9.45 11.64 2.41
CA ILE A 191 -8.54 12.32 3.33
C ILE A 191 -9.03 12.08 4.74
N LYS A 192 -8.10 11.81 5.66
CA LYS A 192 -8.40 11.65 7.08
C LYS A 192 -7.35 12.35 7.92
N GLU A 193 -7.79 13.04 8.97
CA GLU A 193 -6.91 13.56 10.02
C GLU A 193 -6.55 12.40 10.96
N LEU A 194 -5.25 12.25 11.26
CA LEU A 194 -4.74 11.32 12.25
C LEU A 194 -5.07 11.84 13.66
N ARG A 195 -5.26 10.91 14.59
CA ARG A 195 -5.55 11.24 15.99
C ARG A 195 -4.27 11.64 16.74
N GLN A 196 -4.40 12.39 17.81
CA GLN A 196 -3.29 12.70 18.71
C GLN A 196 -2.75 11.42 19.35
N GLY A 197 -1.42 11.30 19.45
CA GLY A 197 -0.73 10.11 19.94
C GLY A 197 -0.21 9.21 18.82
N GLU A 198 0.03 7.95 19.15
CA GLU A 198 0.57 6.96 18.22
C GLU A 198 -0.50 6.49 17.23
N ASN A 199 -0.26 6.71 15.96
CA ASN A 199 -1.03 6.18 14.84
C ASN A 199 -0.13 5.20 14.09
N ARG A 200 -0.66 4.05 13.71
CA ARG A 200 0.02 3.10 12.83
C ARG A 200 -0.74 2.99 11.53
N LEU A 201 -0.04 3.19 10.42
CA LEU A 201 -0.52 2.87 9.09
C LEU A 201 -0.03 1.48 8.70
N PHE A 202 -0.92 0.71 8.10
CA PHE A 202 -0.64 -0.65 7.68
C PHE A 202 -1.35 -0.91 6.36
N LEU A 203 -0.56 -1.15 5.31
CA LEU A 203 -1.04 -1.49 3.98
C LEU A 203 -0.77 -2.96 3.72
N THR A 204 -1.68 -3.63 3.02
CA THR A 204 -1.46 -5.02 2.59
C THR A 204 -2.19 -5.32 1.29
N THR A 205 -1.63 -6.23 0.50
CA THR A 205 -2.32 -6.95 -0.57
C THR A 205 -3.24 -8.00 0.05
N ASP A 206 -4.10 -8.61 -0.72
CA ASP A 206 -5.17 -9.48 -0.22
C ASP A 206 -4.66 -10.82 0.35
N GLY A 207 -3.48 -11.29 -0.06
CA GLY A 207 -2.89 -12.55 0.41
C GLY A 207 -2.79 -12.69 1.94
N LEU A 208 -2.72 -11.56 2.69
CA LEU A 208 -2.77 -11.60 4.15
C LEU A 208 -4.18 -11.94 4.67
N ILE A 209 -5.19 -11.32 4.09
CA ILE A 209 -6.56 -11.34 4.62
C ILE A 209 -7.40 -12.46 4.02
N GLU A 210 -7.04 -12.96 2.82
CA GLU A 210 -7.65 -14.10 2.13
C GLU A 210 -6.89 -15.42 2.33
N CYS A 211 -5.91 -15.43 3.23
CA CYS A 211 -5.18 -16.63 3.59
C CYS A 211 -6.14 -17.75 4.05
N PRO A 212 -5.90 -19.01 3.69
CA PRO A 212 -6.65 -20.14 4.22
C PRO A 212 -6.76 -20.10 5.74
N ASN A 213 -7.92 -20.52 6.28
CA ASN A 213 -8.31 -20.41 7.69
C ASN A 213 -8.47 -18.97 8.21
N GLU A 214 -8.30 -17.96 7.37
CA GLU A 214 -8.61 -16.56 7.61
C GLU A 214 -8.05 -15.95 8.91
N PRO A 215 -6.78 -16.17 9.27
CA PRO A 215 -6.23 -15.73 10.56
C PRO A 215 -6.28 -14.19 10.71
N TYR A 216 -6.30 -13.46 9.61
CA TYR A 216 -6.26 -11.99 9.56
C TYR A 216 -7.42 -11.34 8.79
N SER A 217 -8.49 -12.08 8.47
CA SER A 217 -9.70 -11.53 7.84
C SER A 217 -10.40 -10.50 8.74
N ASN A 218 -10.28 -10.67 10.07
CA ASN A 218 -10.74 -9.67 11.03
C ASN A 218 -9.60 -8.68 11.35
N PRO A 219 -9.75 -7.37 11.03
CA PRO A 219 -8.72 -6.35 11.29
C PRO A 219 -8.25 -6.26 12.75
N LYS A 220 -9.12 -6.65 13.68
CA LYS A 220 -8.79 -6.71 15.11
C LYS A 220 -7.66 -7.70 15.40
N ASN A 221 -7.55 -8.78 14.64
CA ASN A 221 -6.45 -9.75 14.80
C ASN A 221 -5.12 -9.15 14.38
N ILE A 222 -5.11 -8.34 13.30
CA ILE A 222 -3.91 -7.60 12.87
C ILE A 222 -3.53 -6.58 13.95
N TYR A 223 -4.50 -5.80 14.45
CA TYR A 223 -4.27 -4.83 15.53
C TYR A 223 -3.67 -5.50 16.78
N ASN A 224 -4.26 -6.61 17.23
CA ASN A 224 -3.82 -7.33 18.41
C ASN A 224 -2.38 -7.87 18.29
N ALA A 225 -1.95 -8.23 17.08
CA ALA A 225 -0.58 -8.68 16.85
C ALA A 225 0.47 -7.59 17.15
N PHE A 226 0.08 -6.31 17.08
CA PHE A 226 0.97 -5.19 17.40
C PHE A 226 0.91 -4.71 18.85
N VAL A 227 -0.10 -5.10 19.63
CA VAL A 227 -0.32 -4.54 20.99
C VAL A 227 0.80 -4.93 21.95
N ASN A 228 1.36 -6.13 21.82
CA ASN A 228 2.29 -6.70 22.80
C ASN A 228 3.67 -7.04 22.24
N CYS A 229 3.92 -6.77 20.96
CA CYS A 229 5.14 -7.16 20.26
C CYS A 229 5.81 -5.97 19.58
N LYS A 230 7.11 -6.10 19.32
CA LYS A 230 7.81 -5.20 18.44
C LYS A 230 7.25 -5.33 17.01
N GLU A 231 7.29 -4.26 16.26
CA GLU A 231 6.68 -4.18 14.93
C GLU A 231 7.18 -5.25 13.95
N GLU A 232 8.50 -5.45 13.91
CA GLU A 232 9.12 -6.49 13.08
C GLU A 232 8.63 -7.88 13.45
N GLU A 233 8.61 -8.17 14.74
CA GLU A 233 8.17 -9.45 15.27
C GLU A 233 6.70 -9.73 14.94
N SER A 234 5.86 -8.71 15.03
CA SER A 234 4.45 -8.79 14.63
C SER A 234 4.29 -9.14 13.16
N ILE A 235 4.99 -8.42 12.27
CA ILE A 235 4.94 -8.67 10.82
C ILE A 235 5.52 -10.04 10.49
N LYS A 236 6.63 -10.42 11.11
CA LYS A 236 7.24 -11.75 10.92
C LYS A 236 6.28 -12.86 11.35
N THR A 237 5.62 -12.71 12.49
CA THR A 237 4.62 -13.68 12.97
C THR A 237 3.43 -13.78 12.01
N MET A 238 2.96 -12.65 11.45
CA MET A 238 1.89 -12.68 10.43
C MET A 238 2.31 -13.50 9.23
N PHE A 239 3.51 -13.28 8.70
CA PHE A 239 4.02 -14.08 7.56
C PHE A 239 4.20 -15.56 7.91
N GLN A 240 4.71 -15.88 9.10
CA GLN A 240 4.82 -17.26 9.54
C GLN A 240 3.45 -17.95 9.60
N ASN A 241 2.46 -17.27 10.16
CA ASN A 241 1.10 -17.82 10.23
C ASN A 241 0.50 -18.08 8.86
N ILE A 242 0.62 -17.14 7.90
CA ILE A 242 0.07 -17.37 6.56
C ILE A 242 0.87 -18.43 5.78
N GLN A 243 2.18 -18.52 6.03
CA GLN A 243 3.01 -19.59 5.48
C GLN A 243 2.59 -20.97 6.01
N GLU A 244 2.38 -21.11 7.31
CA GLU A 244 1.88 -22.33 7.95
C GLU A 244 0.48 -22.72 7.46
N ASN A 245 -0.35 -21.74 7.10
CA ASN A 245 -1.67 -21.97 6.51
C ASN A 245 -1.63 -22.21 4.99
N ASN A 246 -0.44 -22.37 4.40
CA ASN A 246 -0.25 -22.62 2.97
C ASN A 246 -0.90 -21.58 2.07
N VAL A 247 -0.77 -20.29 2.41
CA VAL A 247 -1.24 -19.23 1.52
C VAL A 247 -0.58 -19.38 0.15
N ARG A 248 -1.39 -19.41 -0.89
CA ARG A 248 -0.89 -19.48 -2.27
C ARG A 248 -0.50 -18.08 -2.75
N ASP A 249 -1.29 -17.10 -2.41
CA ASP A 249 -1.16 -15.76 -2.95
C ASP A 249 0.05 -15.02 -2.39
N SER A 250 0.58 -14.12 -3.19
CA SER A 250 1.63 -13.20 -2.78
C SER A 250 1.11 -12.25 -1.71
N THR A 251 1.97 -11.85 -0.80
CA THR A 251 1.58 -10.94 0.28
C THR A 251 2.65 -9.89 0.47
N THR A 252 2.25 -8.65 0.30
CA THR A 252 3.07 -7.47 0.59
C THR A 252 2.46 -6.68 1.73
N ILE A 253 3.26 -6.35 2.74
CA ILE A 253 2.88 -5.56 3.91
C ILE A 253 3.80 -4.34 3.99
N ILE A 254 3.22 -3.14 4.17
CA ILE A 254 3.99 -1.95 4.51
C ILE A 254 3.40 -1.34 5.77
N SER A 255 4.23 -1.07 6.77
CA SER A 255 3.77 -0.52 8.06
C SER A 255 4.75 0.51 8.60
N TRP A 256 4.20 1.57 9.21
CA TRP A 256 4.97 2.54 9.98
C TRP A 256 4.11 3.24 11.03
N LYS A 257 4.79 3.84 11.99
CA LYS A 257 4.19 4.60 13.07
C LYS A 257 4.41 6.08 12.91
N ILE A 258 3.40 6.86 13.26
CA ILE A 258 3.46 8.31 13.34
C ILE A 258 2.95 8.74 14.71
N ASN A 259 3.69 9.60 15.40
CA ASN A 259 3.23 10.18 16.65
C ASN A 259 2.78 11.63 16.41
N ILE A 260 1.49 11.88 16.52
CA ILE A 260 0.90 13.22 16.34
C ILE A 260 0.88 13.93 17.70
N LEU A 261 1.71 14.96 17.80
CA LEU A 261 1.83 15.78 19.01
C LEU A 261 0.80 16.92 19.06
N LYS A 262 0.31 17.35 17.91
CA LYS A 262 -0.68 18.44 17.80
C LYS A 262 -2.06 17.95 18.20
N GLU A 263 -2.82 18.77 18.87
CA GLU A 263 -4.24 18.51 19.09
C GLU A 263 -4.95 18.31 17.75
N THR A 264 -5.77 17.28 17.70
CA THR A 264 -6.62 17.00 16.54
C THR A 264 -7.91 17.81 16.65
N THR A 265 -8.53 18.07 15.51
CA THR A 265 -9.85 18.72 15.48
C THR A 265 -10.83 17.84 16.26
N ILE A 266 -11.43 18.42 17.28
CA ILE A 266 -12.51 17.77 18.05
C ILE A 266 -13.82 18.11 17.32
N PRO A 267 -14.70 17.13 17.10
CA PRO A 267 -15.99 17.37 16.47
C PRO A 267 -16.91 18.24 17.34
#